data_2903d35eea35fd4e268b7b3120353243
#
_entry.id   2903d35eea35fd4e268b7b3120353243
#
_cell.length_a   1.000
_cell.length_b   1.000
_cell.length_c   1.000
_cell.angle_alpha   90.00
_cell.angle_beta   90.00
_cell.angle_gamma   90.00
#
_symmetry.space_group_name_H-M   'P 1'
#
loop_
_entity.id
_entity.type
_entity.pdbx_description
1 polymer ?
#
loop_
_entity_poly.entity_id
_entity_poly.type
_entity_poly.pdbx_seq_one_letter_code
_entity_poly.pdbx_strand_id
1 'polypeptide(L)'
;MKITTSKRFINCLILTTFCTVLFSSATVDETENYLSTKTVIKTIVIDAGHGGGDGSTHGAFSKEKDVALQVALKLGKAIEKNLTDVRVVYTRTTDVFVQLYDRVGIANREKADLFISIHCNSMPLVSQRYVVKGKAYYRKVPNPTTRGTETFVAGFNRLKEQDVAIRENASILLEKNYKDNYDGFDPSDPESYIIFSLMKNAFRDQSIKLASLVQDEYVNTGRVNRGVKEQGLAVLQKAGMPAILTEIGFISNAIEEKYINSDEGQAEIVNNILQAIINYKKDVES
;
A
#
# COMPACT_ATOMS: atom_id res chain seq x y z
N MET A 1 -15.10 -54.05 -77.78
CA MET A 1 -15.26 -52.95 -76.79
C MET A 1 -14.06 -53.05 -75.81
N LYS A 2 -13.10 -52.17 -76.00
CA LYS A 2 -11.78 -52.30 -75.35
C LYS A 2 -11.75 -51.40 -74.11
N ILE A 3 -11.40 -51.99 -72.99
CA ILE A 3 -11.17 -51.33 -71.69
C ILE A 3 -9.69 -50.98 -71.65
N THR A 4 -9.37 -49.68 -71.48
CA THR A 4 -8.01 -49.21 -71.17
C THR A 4 -8.06 -48.66 -69.77
N THR A 5 -7.44 -49.37 -68.83
CA THR A 5 -7.15 -48.90 -67.48
C THR A 5 -5.69 -48.56 -67.36
N SER A 6 -5.38 -47.30 -67.21
CA SER A 6 -4.85 -46.65 -66.03
C SER A 6 -3.40 -46.94 -65.61
N LYS A 7 -2.52 -45.98 -65.90
CA LYS A 7 -1.19 -45.83 -65.28
C LYS A 7 -1.16 -44.49 -64.54
N ARG A 8 -1.91 -44.35 -63.45
CA ARG A 8 -1.91 -43.10 -62.63
C ARG A 8 -1.88 -43.31 -61.12
N PHE A 9 -1.47 -44.46 -60.61
CA PHE A 9 -1.50 -44.74 -59.18
C PHE A 9 -0.15 -45.01 -58.51
N ILE A 10 0.99 -44.75 -59.14
CA ILE A 10 2.31 -45.08 -58.57
C ILE A 10 3.09 -43.83 -58.09
N ASN A 11 2.69 -42.64 -58.45
CA ASN A 11 3.44 -41.41 -58.09
C ASN A 11 2.98 -40.63 -56.88
N CYS A 12 2.03 -41.16 -56.07
CA CYS A 12 1.58 -40.48 -54.87
C CYS A 12 2.11 -41.10 -53.55
N LEU A 13 2.92 -42.13 -53.59
CA LEU A 13 3.37 -42.83 -52.37
C LEU A 13 4.83 -42.53 -51.98
N ILE A 14 5.54 -41.70 -52.70
CA ILE A 14 6.97 -41.36 -52.40
C ILE A 14 7.12 -39.95 -51.85
N LEU A 15 6.10 -39.15 -51.78
CA LEU A 15 6.19 -37.74 -51.26
C LEU A 15 5.71 -37.54 -49.83
N THR A 16 5.31 -38.60 -49.14
CA THR A 16 4.85 -38.52 -47.73
C THR A 16 5.87 -39.01 -46.70
N THR A 17 7.02 -39.50 -47.12
CA THR A 17 8.04 -40.03 -46.21
C THR A 17 9.23 -39.11 -45.99
N PHE A 18 9.24 -37.88 -46.50
CA PHE A 18 10.40 -36.99 -46.36
C PHE A 18 10.13 -35.74 -45.49
N CYS A 19 8.99 -35.66 -44.82
CA CYS A 19 8.65 -34.51 -43.95
C CYS A 19 8.64 -34.82 -42.46
N THR A 20 9.17 -35.97 -42.01
CA THR A 20 9.10 -36.36 -40.59
C THR A 20 10.45 -36.40 -39.86
N VAL A 21 11.52 -35.82 -40.40
CA VAL A 21 12.84 -35.89 -39.77
C VAL A 21 13.51 -34.51 -39.65
N LEU A 22 12.78 -33.47 -39.27
CA LEU A 22 13.40 -32.20 -38.84
C LEU A 22 12.59 -31.48 -37.73
N PHE A 23 11.96 -32.21 -36.83
CA PHE A 23 11.69 -31.71 -35.51
C PHE A 23 12.69 -32.34 -34.55
N SER A 24 13.96 -32.01 -34.76
CA SER A 24 14.97 -32.09 -33.72
C SER A 24 14.53 -31.11 -32.65
N SER A 25 13.99 -31.62 -31.55
CA SER A 25 13.77 -30.89 -30.34
C SER A 25 15.08 -30.28 -29.86
N ALA A 26 15.35 -29.05 -30.27
CA ALA A 26 16.16 -28.16 -29.45
C ALA A 26 15.33 -27.92 -28.21
N THR A 27 15.45 -28.72 -27.19
CA THR A 27 15.22 -28.31 -25.83
C THR A 27 16.25 -27.19 -25.59
N VAL A 28 15.83 -25.96 -25.88
CA VAL A 28 16.48 -24.82 -25.27
C VAL A 28 16.18 -25.00 -23.78
N ASP A 29 17.16 -25.53 -23.08
CA ASP A 29 17.25 -25.47 -21.64
C ASP A 29 17.51 -23.98 -21.34
N GLU A 30 16.45 -23.16 -21.47
CA GLU A 30 16.36 -21.87 -20.80
C GLU A 30 16.30 -22.17 -19.30
N THR A 31 17.43 -22.63 -18.75
CA THR A 31 17.79 -22.25 -17.41
C THR A 31 17.94 -20.74 -17.50
N GLU A 32 16.80 -20.03 -17.34
CA GLU A 32 16.83 -18.66 -16.92
C GLU A 32 17.74 -18.63 -15.68
N ASN A 33 19.00 -18.27 -15.90
CA ASN A 33 19.85 -17.68 -14.89
C ASN A 33 19.14 -16.37 -14.51
N TYR A 34 18.06 -16.49 -13.74
CA TYR A 34 17.55 -15.44 -12.89
C TYR A 34 18.71 -15.20 -11.89
N LEU A 35 19.70 -14.45 -12.36
CA LEU A 35 20.59 -13.76 -11.46
C LEU A 35 19.63 -12.90 -10.64
N SER A 36 19.26 -13.43 -9.48
CA SER A 36 18.62 -12.65 -8.45
C SER A 36 19.55 -11.47 -8.21
N THR A 37 19.31 -10.38 -8.93
CA THR A 37 20.00 -9.13 -8.65
C THR A 37 19.57 -8.78 -7.25
N LYS A 38 20.50 -8.98 -6.32
CA LYS A 38 20.32 -8.70 -4.91
C LYS A 38 19.69 -7.32 -4.79
N THR A 39 18.48 -7.25 -4.27
CA THR A 39 17.77 -5.98 -4.07
C THR A 39 18.53 -5.19 -3.02
N VAL A 40 18.98 -3.98 -3.35
CA VAL A 40 19.67 -3.08 -2.42
C VAL A 40 18.77 -1.89 -2.14
N ILE A 41 18.51 -1.61 -0.88
CA ILE A 41 17.68 -0.46 -0.46
C ILE A 41 18.57 0.79 -0.35
N LYS A 42 18.36 1.74 -1.26
CA LYS A 42 19.14 3.00 -1.36
C LYS A 42 18.27 4.26 -1.27
N THR A 43 16.99 4.17 -1.62
CA THR A 43 16.08 5.30 -1.62
C THR A 43 14.76 4.91 -0.97
N ILE A 44 14.36 5.63 0.05
CA ILE A 44 13.08 5.44 0.73
C ILE A 44 12.26 6.72 0.59
N VAL A 45 11.04 6.60 0.07
CA VAL A 45 10.09 7.72 0.07
C VAL A 45 9.16 7.59 1.28
N ILE A 46 9.11 8.64 2.08
CA ILE A 46 8.19 8.77 3.20
C ILE A 46 7.08 9.73 2.79
N ASP A 47 5.87 9.24 2.84
CA ASP A 47 4.66 10.00 2.58
C ASP A 47 3.99 10.40 3.90
N ALA A 48 3.84 11.69 4.13
CA ALA A 48 3.02 12.19 5.22
C ALA A 48 1.59 12.34 4.69
N GLY A 49 0.67 11.52 5.14
CA GLY A 49 -0.73 11.53 4.71
C GLY A 49 -1.38 12.92 4.78
N HIS A 50 -2.33 13.18 3.89
CA HIS A 50 -3.09 14.43 3.82
C HIS A 50 -2.24 15.71 3.65
N GLY A 51 -2.74 16.86 4.06
CA GLY A 51 -2.04 18.14 4.05
C GLY A 51 -2.82 19.26 3.37
N GLY A 52 -2.49 20.50 3.72
CA GLY A 52 -3.14 21.69 3.17
C GLY A 52 -4.64 21.70 3.39
N GLY A 53 -5.39 21.79 2.29
CA GLY A 53 -6.86 21.85 2.27
C GLY A 53 -7.55 20.48 2.38
N ASP A 54 -6.80 19.36 2.42
CA ASP A 54 -7.38 18.06 2.67
C ASP A 54 -7.95 18.00 4.09
N GLY A 55 -9.24 17.71 4.19
CA GLY A 55 -9.99 17.76 5.44
C GLY A 55 -9.60 16.73 6.47
N SER A 56 -8.77 15.73 6.14
CA SER A 56 -8.25 14.64 6.98
C SER A 56 -9.10 14.32 8.24
N THR A 57 -8.84 13.26 8.91
CA THR A 57 -9.50 13.01 10.19
C THR A 57 -8.88 13.88 11.30
N HIS A 58 -9.65 14.10 12.36
CA HIS A 58 -9.20 14.85 13.53
C HIS A 58 -9.69 14.19 14.81
N GLY A 59 -8.90 14.37 15.85
CA GLY A 59 -9.24 13.99 17.21
C GLY A 59 -9.96 15.12 17.95
N ALA A 60 -9.84 15.10 19.27
CA ALA A 60 -10.38 16.15 20.12
C ALA A 60 -9.54 17.44 20.08
N PHE A 61 -8.21 17.34 19.86
CA PHE A 61 -7.29 18.49 19.90
C PHE A 61 -6.24 18.48 18.79
N SER A 62 -6.13 17.44 17.97
CA SER A 62 -5.12 17.31 16.91
C SER A 62 -5.75 16.92 15.57
N LYS A 63 -5.00 17.13 14.49
CA LYS A 63 -5.36 16.75 13.12
C LYS A 63 -4.39 15.70 12.63
N GLU A 64 -4.90 14.72 11.91
CA GLU A 64 -4.11 13.63 11.33
C GLU A 64 -2.95 14.16 10.49
N LYS A 65 -3.21 15.11 9.58
CA LYS A 65 -2.20 15.69 8.70
C LYS A 65 -0.98 16.26 9.44
N ASP A 66 -1.19 16.79 10.65
CA ASP A 66 -0.12 17.39 11.47
C ASP A 66 0.69 16.29 12.16
N VAL A 67 0.02 15.28 12.71
CA VAL A 67 0.67 14.13 13.36
C VAL A 67 1.46 13.31 12.33
N ALA A 68 0.85 13.01 11.18
CA ALA A 68 1.51 12.29 10.08
C ALA A 68 2.78 13.02 9.62
N LEU A 69 2.73 14.35 9.47
CA LEU A 69 3.90 15.15 9.09
C LEU A 69 5.00 15.08 10.16
N GLN A 70 4.65 15.24 11.43
CA GLN A 70 5.62 15.18 12.53
C GLN A 70 6.34 13.82 12.58
N VAL A 71 5.58 12.71 12.50
CA VAL A 71 6.13 11.36 12.52
C VAL A 71 6.97 11.10 11.26
N ALA A 72 6.51 11.50 10.08
CA ALA A 72 7.25 11.35 8.82
C ALA A 72 8.62 12.06 8.88
N LEU A 73 8.67 13.29 9.36
CA LEU A 73 9.92 14.05 9.48
C LEU A 73 10.86 13.45 10.53
N LYS A 74 10.33 12.97 11.65
CA LYS A 74 11.12 12.27 12.70
C LYS A 74 11.65 10.93 12.15
N LEU A 75 10.84 10.19 11.40
CA LEU A 75 11.24 8.91 10.80
C LEU A 75 12.38 9.10 9.79
N GLY A 76 12.27 10.07 8.91
CA GLY A 76 13.31 10.30 7.92
C GLY A 76 14.66 10.67 8.55
N LYS A 77 14.65 11.54 9.57
CA LYS A 77 15.88 11.84 10.35
C LYS A 77 16.44 10.59 11.03
N ALA A 78 15.58 9.71 11.53
CA ALA A 78 16.02 8.46 12.16
C ALA A 78 16.63 7.50 11.13
N ILE A 79 16.05 7.39 9.94
CA ILE A 79 16.60 6.59 8.82
C ILE A 79 17.99 7.14 8.41
N GLU A 80 18.10 8.42 8.11
CA GLU A 80 19.37 9.06 7.70
C GLU A 80 20.48 8.88 8.73
N LYS A 81 20.12 8.90 10.01
CA LYS A 81 21.08 8.68 11.13
C LYS A 81 21.55 7.23 11.24
N ASN A 82 20.67 6.25 11.02
CA ASN A 82 20.95 4.83 11.29
C ASN A 82 21.31 4.04 10.02
N LEU A 83 20.89 4.50 8.85
CA LEU A 83 21.14 3.88 7.54
C LEU A 83 21.81 4.91 6.64
N THR A 84 23.09 5.18 6.88
CA THR A 84 23.86 6.26 6.24
C THR A 84 24.05 6.09 4.73
N ASP A 85 23.74 4.90 4.21
CA ASP A 85 23.77 4.56 2.79
C ASP A 85 22.40 4.68 2.11
N VAL A 86 21.37 5.15 2.85
CA VAL A 86 19.98 5.30 2.39
C VAL A 86 19.63 6.78 2.28
N ARG A 87 19.15 7.19 1.12
CA ARG A 87 18.59 8.52 0.86
C ARG A 87 17.09 8.53 1.20
N VAL A 88 16.66 9.55 1.93
CA VAL A 88 15.24 9.78 2.23
C VAL A 88 14.68 10.89 1.34
N VAL A 89 13.48 10.65 0.82
CA VAL A 89 12.70 11.63 0.07
C VAL A 89 11.33 11.74 0.72
N TYR A 90 10.79 12.95 0.80
CA TYR A 90 9.47 13.20 1.36
C TYR A 90 8.49 13.63 0.29
N THR A 91 7.23 13.22 0.38
CA THR A 91 6.18 13.74 -0.48
C THR A 91 5.83 15.19 -0.12
N ARG A 92 5.93 15.54 1.17
CA ARG A 92 5.83 16.90 1.70
C ARG A 92 6.64 17.05 2.99
N THR A 93 7.10 18.27 3.25
CA THR A 93 7.82 18.63 4.48
C THR A 93 7.12 19.78 5.24
N THR A 94 6.01 20.28 4.71
CA THR A 94 5.17 21.34 5.29
C THR A 94 3.69 20.98 5.14
N ASP A 95 2.80 21.80 5.68
CA ASP A 95 1.35 21.62 5.55
C ASP A 95 0.86 22.09 4.17
N VAL A 96 1.16 21.32 3.12
CA VAL A 96 0.70 21.54 1.75
C VAL A 96 -0.09 20.34 1.26
N PHE A 97 -1.08 20.58 0.39
CA PHE A 97 -1.81 19.51 -0.29
C PHE A 97 -0.95 18.94 -1.41
N VAL A 98 -0.75 17.62 -1.40
CA VAL A 98 -0.13 16.86 -2.49
C VAL A 98 -1.17 15.82 -2.94
N GLN A 99 -1.49 15.81 -4.23
CA GLN A 99 -2.44 14.86 -4.80
C GLN A 99 -1.96 13.41 -4.59
N LEU A 100 -2.87 12.46 -4.37
CA LEU A 100 -2.48 11.06 -4.14
C LEU A 100 -1.69 10.49 -5.32
N TYR A 101 -2.08 10.86 -6.55
CA TYR A 101 -1.36 10.49 -7.76
C TYR A 101 0.09 10.99 -7.75
N ASP A 102 0.33 12.21 -7.27
CA ASP A 102 1.67 12.81 -7.24
C ASP A 102 2.56 12.16 -6.17
N ARG A 103 2.00 11.70 -5.05
CA ARG A 103 2.76 11.05 -3.96
C ARG A 103 3.47 9.81 -4.46
N VAL A 104 2.73 8.87 -5.04
CA VAL A 104 3.33 7.66 -5.65
C VAL A 104 4.15 8.01 -6.89
N GLY A 105 3.76 9.03 -7.64
CA GLY A 105 4.52 9.57 -8.76
C GLY A 105 5.91 10.07 -8.36
N ILE A 106 6.06 10.72 -7.20
CA ILE A 106 7.36 11.08 -6.62
C ILE A 106 8.20 9.81 -6.41
N ALA A 107 7.66 8.80 -5.73
CA ALA A 107 8.39 7.56 -5.47
C ALA A 107 8.86 6.87 -6.75
N ASN A 108 7.99 6.80 -7.76
CA ASN A 108 8.34 6.20 -9.06
C ASN A 108 9.43 6.99 -9.80
N ARG A 109 9.34 8.33 -9.83
CA ARG A 109 10.37 9.20 -10.47
C ARG A 109 11.72 9.11 -9.77
N GLU A 110 11.71 9.03 -8.44
CA GLU A 110 12.91 8.91 -7.61
C GLU A 110 13.51 7.48 -7.64
N LYS A 111 12.83 6.54 -8.33
CA LYS A 111 13.19 5.12 -8.36
C LYS A 111 13.38 4.58 -6.94
N ALA A 112 12.43 4.90 -6.07
CA ALA A 112 12.49 4.49 -4.68
C ALA A 112 12.45 2.97 -4.55
N ASP A 113 13.15 2.45 -3.55
CA ASP A 113 13.14 1.03 -3.20
C ASP A 113 12.04 0.69 -2.21
N LEU A 114 11.57 1.69 -1.43
CA LEU A 114 10.43 1.56 -0.54
C LEU A 114 9.59 2.85 -0.56
N PHE A 115 8.27 2.68 -0.43
CA PHE A 115 7.31 3.76 -0.20
C PHE A 115 6.54 3.49 1.10
N ILE A 116 6.56 4.45 2.04
CA ILE A 116 5.92 4.31 3.35
C ILE A 116 5.03 5.53 3.59
N SER A 117 3.72 5.32 3.58
CA SER A 117 2.72 6.34 3.88
C SER A 117 2.29 6.23 5.34
N ILE A 118 2.25 7.37 6.04
CA ILE A 118 1.96 7.47 7.47
C ILE A 118 0.63 8.18 7.66
N HIS A 119 -0.29 7.51 8.36
CA HIS A 119 -1.65 7.95 8.63
C HIS A 119 -2.05 7.73 10.10
N CYS A 120 -3.16 8.34 10.50
CA CYS A 120 -3.81 8.10 11.79
C CYS A 120 -5.24 7.67 11.55
N ASN A 121 -5.57 6.46 11.95
CA ASN A 121 -6.91 5.91 11.79
C ASN A 121 -7.97 6.67 12.58
N SER A 122 -9.21 6.54 12.17
CA SER A 122 -10.35 7.14 12.85
C SER A 122 -11.57 6.22 12.77
N MET A 123 -12.39 6.27 13.80
CA MET A 123 -13.66 5.55 13.84
C MET A 123 -14.83 6.54 13.92
N PRO A 124 -15.95 6.21 13.30
CA PRO A 124 -17.17 7.01 13.45
C PRO A 124 -17.57 7.18 14.92
N LEU A 125 -18.16 8.33 15.22
CA LEU A 125 -18.72 8.60 16.55
C LEU A 125 -19.80 7.58 16.89
N VAL A 126 -19.75 7.06 18.12
CA VAL A 126 -20.77 6.14 18.65
C VAL A 126 -21.85 6.90 19.42
N SER A 127 -23.05 6.32 19.47
CA SER A 127 -24.17 6.91 20.21
C SER A 127 -24.08 6.49 21.67
N GLN A 128 -23.83 7.43 22.57
CA GLN A 128 -23.81 7.20 24.02
C GLN A 128 -25.13 7.63 24.64
N ARG A 129 -25.77 6.69 25.34
CA ARG A 129 -26.98 6.99 26.12
C ARG A 129 -26.59 7.63 27.45
N TYR A 130 -27.31 8.70 27.86
CA TYR A 130 -27.22 9.30 29.18
C TYR A 130 -28.63 9.65 29.70
N VAL A 131 -28.78 9.82 31.01
CA VAL A 131 -30.09 10.08 31.65
C VAL A 131 -30.02 11.40 32.39
N VAL A 132 -31.04 12.27 32.13
CA VAL A 132 -31.23 13.51 32.85
C VAL A 132 -32.67 13.55 33.36
N LYS A 133 -32.86 13.71 34.67
CA LYS A 133 -34.15 13.76 35.32
C LYS A 133 -35.08 12.60 34.93
N GLY A 134 -34.52 11.37 34.86
CA GLY A 134 -35.28 10.15 34.49
C GLY A 134 -35.58 9.96 33.00
N LYS A 135 -35.24 10.93 32.14
CA LYS A 135 -35.39 10.82 30.69
C LYS A 135 -34.07 10.43 30.02
N ALA A 136 -34.12 9.48 29.08
CA ALA A 136 -32.97 9.04 28.29
C ALA A 136 -32.71 10.00 27.12
N TYR A 137 -31.46 10.35 26.95
CA TYR A 137 -30.94 11.14 25.83
C TYR A 137 -29.78 10.42 25.19
N TYR A 138 -29.42 10.80 23.95
CA TYR A 138 -28.33 10.24 23.22
C TYR A 138 -27.42 11.37 22.71
N ARG A 139 -26.10 11.18 22.83
CA ARG A 139 -25.09 12.07 22.24
C ARG A 139 -24.12 11.28 21.44
N LYS A 140 -23.54 11.89 20.42
CA LYS A 140 -22.42 11.32 19.67
C LYS A 140 -21.11 11.58 20.42
N VAL A 141 -20.35 10.53 20.65
CA VAL A 141 -19.04 10.58 21.32
C VAL A 141 -18.02 9.79 20.55
N PRO A 142 -16.71 10.11 20.67
CA PRO A 142 -15.64 9.27 20.15
C PRO A 142 -15.78 7.82 20.61
N ASN A 143 -15.42 6.88 19.74
CA ASN A 143 -15.41 5.45 20.10
C ASN A 143 -14.27 5.18 21.10
N PRO A 144 -14.56 4.85 22.38
CA PRO A 144 -13.50 4.73 23.38
C PRO A 144 -12.78 3.39 23.35
N THR A 145 -13.28 2.40 22.61
CA THR A 145 -12.78 1.03 22.63
C THR A 145 -11.86 0.67 21.48
N THR A 146 -12.04 1.31 20.32
CA THR A 146 -11.20 1.03 19.15
C THR A 146 -9.85 1.69 19.29
N ARG A 147 -8.78 0.88 19.23
CA ARG A 147 -7.39 1.29 19.37
C ARG A 147 -6.46 0.32 18.65
N GLY A 148 -5.19 0.68 18.52
CA GLY A 148 -4.13 -0.17 17.97
C GLY A 148 -3.64 0.31 16.61
N THR A 149 -2.80 -0.49 15.98
CA THR A 149 -2.16 -0.21 14.70
C THR A 149 -2.60 -1.21 13.64
N GLU A 150 -2.68 -0.75 12.41
CA GLU A 150 -2.90 -1.60 11.25
C GLU A 150 -2.05 -1.11 10.07
N THR A 151 -1.60 -2.03 9.22
CA THR A 151 -0.80 -1.65 8.06
C THR A 151 -1.44 -2.22 6.80
N PHE A 152 -1.52 -1.37 5.78
CA PHE A 152 -2.22 -1.67 4.54
C PHE A 152 -1.24 -1.83 3.39
N VAL A 153 -1.57 -2.73 2.49
CA VAL A 153 -0.92 -2.89 1.18
C VAL A 153 -1.97 -2.77 0.07
N ALA A 154 -1.52 -2.40 -1.13
CA ALA A 154 -2.41 -2.37 -2.28
C ALA A 154 -2.90 -3.77 -2.62
N GLY A 155 -4.20 -3.95 -2.71
CA GLY A 155 -4.80 -5.23 -3.02
C GLY A 155 -6.31 -5.21 -2.84
N PHE A 156 -6.91 -6.39 -2.98
CA PHE A 156 -8.34 -6.57 -2.78
C PHE A 156 -8.63 -7.50 -1.63
N ASN A 157 -9.39 -7.00 -0.69
CA ASN A 157 -10.16 -7.79 0.23
C ASN A 157 -11.66 -7.58 -0.08
N ARG A 158 -12.55 -8.11 0.74
CA ARG A 158 -14.00 -8.00 0.55
C ARG A 158 -14.45 -6.55 0.50
N LEU A 159 -15.45 -6.24 -0.31
CA LEU A 159 -16.00 -4.88 -0.46
C LEU A 159 -16.38 -4.23 0.90
N LYS A 160 -16.87 -5.04 1.84
CA LYS A 160 -17.22 -4.59 3.20
C LYS A 160 -16.02 -4.20 4.08
N GLU A 161 -14.82 -4.46 3.63
CA GLU A 161 -13.57 -4.22 4.37
C GLU A 161 -12.75 -3.09 3.72
N GLN A 162 -13.37 -2.26 2.84
CA GLN A 162 -12.73 -1.13 2.15
C GLN A 162 -12.97 0.22 2.86
N ASP A 163 -13.36 0.22 4.11
CA ASP A 163 -13.73 1.42 4.86
C ASP A 163 -12.59 2.45 4.99
N VAL A 164 -11.36 1.98 5.18
CA VAL A 164 -10.18 2.85 5.22
C VAL A 164 -9.89 3.39 3.82
N ALA A 165 -9.87 2.54 2.78
CA ALA A 165 -9.66 2.99 1.41
C ALA A 165 -10.70 4.03 0.96
N ILE A 166 -11.97 3.85 1.33
CA ILE A 166 -13.04 4.81 1.03
C ILE A 166 -12.73 6.17 1.67
N ARG A 167 -12.29 6.18 2.91
CA ARG A 167 -11.93 7.40 3.63
C ARG A 167 -10.69 8.08 3.02
N GLU A 168 -9.62 7.32 2.81
CA GLU A 168 -8.35 7.87 2.31
C GLU A 168 -8.45 8.31 0.84
N ASN A 169 -9.16 7.57 0.01
CA ASN A 169 -9.36 7.95 -1.39
C ASN A 169 -10.33 9.14 -1.58
N ALA A 170 -11.07 9.56 -0.54
CA ALA A 170 -11.96 10.71 -0.64
C ALA A 170 -11.24 12.01 -1.03
N SER A 171 -9.95 12.13 -0.71
CA SER A 171 -9.12 13.28 -1.10
C SER A 171 -8.91 13.40 -2.62
N ILE A 172 -9.12 12.34 -3.39
CA ILE A 172 -9.13 12.37 -4.87
C ILE A 172 -10.14 13.41 -5.40
N LEU A 173 -11.28 13.59 -4.72
CA LEU A 173 -12.30 14.55 -5.14
C LEU A 173 -11.82 16.01 -5.06
N LEU A 174 -10.72 16.29 -4.38
CA LEU A 174 -10.06 17.60 -4.33
C LEU A 174 -9.11 17.82 -5.51
N GLU A 175 -8.79 16.76 -6.26
CA GLU A 175 -7.85 16.80 -7.37
C GLU A 175 -8.52 17.25 -8.67
N LYS A 176 -7.82 18.09 -9.44
CA LYS A 176 -8.28 18.46 -10.78
C LYS A 176 -8.08 17.27 -11.73
N ASN A 177 -9.09 16.97 -12.56
CA ASN A 177 -9.05 15.91 -13.58
C ASN A 177 -8.73 14.52 -13.00
N TYR A 178 -9.21 14.23 -11.78
CA TYR A 178 -8.91 12.96 -11.10
C TYR A 178 -9.28 11.73 -11.93
N LYS A 179 -10.35 11.78 -12.73
CA LYS A 179 -10.78 10.65 -13.58
C LYS A 179 -9.70 10.20 -14.58
N ASP A 180 -8.91 11.15 -15.09
CA ASP A 180 -7.83 10.85 -16.04
C ASP A 180 -6.62 10.24 -15.33
N ASN A 181 -6.33 10.70 -14.09
CA ASN A 181 -5.19 10.23 -13.29
C ASN A 181 -5.37 8.81 -12.75
N TYR A 182 -6.63 8.37 -12.55
CA TYR A 182 -6.96 7.10 -11.91
C TYR A 182 -7.72 6.13 -12.84
N ASP A 183 -7.53 6.24 -14.17
CA ASP A 183 -8.10 5.32 -15.16
C ASP A 183 -9.63 5.17 -15.04
N GLY A 184 -10.31 6.26 -14.72
CA GLY A 184 -11.77 6.31 -14.56
C GLY A 184 -12.27 5.86 -13.17
N PHE A 185 -11.39 5.56 -12.23
CA PHE A 185 -11.81 5.25 -10.85
C PHE A 185 -12.62 6.39 -10.24
N ASP A 186 -13.73 6.06 -9.64
CA ASP A 186 -14.59 6.98 -8.90
C ASP A 186 -14.62 6.60 -7.41
N PRO A 187 -14.05 7.42 -6.52
CA PRO A 187 -14.01 7.11 -5.08
C PRO A 187 -15.40 7.11 -4.42
N SER A 188 -16.44 7.65 -5.09
CA SER A 188 -17.81 7.62 -4.61
C SER A 188 -18.59 6.37 -5.04
N ASP A 189 -18.05 5.58 -5.98
CA ASP A 189 -18.68 4.36 -6.49
C ASP A 189 -18.03 3.10 -5.89
N PRO A 190 -18.75 2.33 -5.06
CA PRO A 190 -18.23 1.09 -4.47
C PRO A 190 -17.80 0.04 -5.51
N GLU A 191 -18.41 -0.01 -6.70
CA GLU A 191 -18.05 -0.98 -7.74
C GLU A 191 -16.69 -0.65 -8.35
N SER A 192 -16.32 0.61 -8.42
CA SER A 192 -15.03 1.03 -8.95
C SER A 192 -13.85 0.55 -8.08
N TYR A 193 -14.05 0.33 -6.78
CA TYR A 193 -13.04 -0.28 -5.90
C TYR A 193 -12.72 -1.72 -6.29
N ILE A 194 -13.67 -2.48 -6.81
CA ILE A 194 -13.46 -3.85 -7.29
C ILE A 194 -12.49 -3.81 -8.47
N ILE A 195 -12.78 -2.98 -9.47
CA ILE A 195 -11.98 -2.87 -10.69
C ILE A 195 -10.57 -2.35 -10.34
N PHE A 196 -10.50 -1.30 -9.56
CA PHE A 196 -9.26 -0.66 -9.15
C PHE A 196 -8.33 -1.62 -8.38
N SER A 197 -8.90 -2.47 -7.53
CA SER A 197 -8.17 -3.45 -6.74
C SER A 197 -7.72 -4.70 -7.49
N LEU A 198 -8.29 -4.96 -8.67
CA LEU A 198 -7.85 -6.04 -9.55
C LEU A 198 -6.55 -5.71 -10.31
N MET A 199 -6.08 -4.47 -10.27
CA MET A 199 -4.80 -4.10 -10.86
C MET A 199 -3.67 -4.86 -10.15
N LYS A 200 -2.90 -5.64 -10.92
CA LYS A 200 -1.80 -6.43 -10.37
C LYS A 200 -0.71 -5.52 -9.80
N ASN A 201 -0.39 -5.70 -8.53
CA ASN A 201 0.79 -5.11 -7.92
C ASN A 201 1.94 -6.12 -7.95
N ALA A 202 2.97 -5.83 -8.74
CA ALA A 202 4.14 -6.70 -8.87
C ALA A 202 4.94 -6.85 -7.57
N PHE A 203 4.78 -5.91 -6.63
CA PHE A 203 5.50 -5.85 -5.36
C PHE A 203 4.64 -6.26 -4.15
N ARG A 204 3.48 -6.91 -4.40
CA ARG A 204 2.52 -7.25 -3.34
C ARG A 204 3.15 -8.05 -2.20
N ASP A 205 3.88 -9.11 -2.51
CA ASP A 205 4.45 -10.01 -1.49
C ASP A 205 5.56 -9.31 -0.69
N GLN A 206 6.36 -8.48 -1.33
CA GLN A 206 7.37 -7.65 -0.67
C GLN A 206 6.71 -6.58 0.22
N SER A 207 5.60 -5.99 -0.22
CA SER A 207 4.82 -5.05 0.57
C SER A 207 4.20 -5.71 1.80
N ILE A 208 3.64 -6.92 1.66
CA ILE A 208 3.12 -7.70 2.79
C ILE A 208 4.24 -8.04 3.78
N LYS A 209 5.43 -8.42 3.30
CA LYS A 209 6.58 -8.69 4.16
C LYS A 209 6.98 -7.45 4.97
N LEU A 210 7.10 -6.28 4.33
CA LEU A 210 7.41 -5.02 5.01
C LEU A 210 6.31 -4.65 6.02
N ALA A 211 5.04 -4.73 5.62
CA ALA A 211 3.89 -4.44 6.48
C ALA A 211 3.85 -5.35 7.71
N SER A 212 4.18 -6.64 7.55
CA SER A 212 4.24 -7.60 8.66
C SER A 212 5.32 -7.23 9.65
N LEU A 213 6.53 -6.90 9.18
CA LEU A 213 7.62 -6.44 10.05
C LEU A 213 7.23 -5.17 10.83
N VAL A 214 6.53 -4.22 10.19
CA VAL A 214 6.03 -3.01 10.88
C VAL A 214 5.02 -3.39 11.98
N GLN A 215 4.08 -4.30 11.71
CA GLN A 215 3.11 -4.74 12.70
C GLN A 215 3.78 -5.52 13.85
N ASP A 216 4.77 -6.34 13.57
CA ASP A 216 5.52 -7.09 14.59
C ASP A 216 6.25 -6.13 15.55
N GLU A 217 6.88 -5.08 15.04
CA GLU A 217 7.54 -4.08 15.89
C GLU A 217 6.53 -3.28 16.74
N TYR A 218 5.35 -2.96 16.23
CA TYR A 218 4.28 -2.37 17.05
C TYR A 218 3.83 -3.32 18.18
N VAL A 219 3.72 -4.62 17.89
CA VAL A 219 3.39 -5.63 18.91
C VAL A 219 4.46 -5.73 19.98
N ASN A 220 5.75 -5.68 19.58
CA ASN A 220 6.89 -5.74 20.50
C ASN A 220 6.86 -4.60 21.52
N THR A 221 6.28 -3.44 21.17
CA THR A 221 6.10 -2.30 22.10
C THR A 221 4.71 -2.28 22.77
N GLY A 222 3.95 -3.39 22.68
CA GLY A 222 2.67 -3.55 23.38
C GLY A 222 1.47 -2.89 22.72
N ARG A 223 1.59 -2.46 21.45
CA ARG A 223 0.45 -1.93 20.70
C ARG A 223 -0.52 -3.04 20.32
N VAL A 224 -1.80 -2.72 20.30
CA VAL A 224 -2.84 -3.65 19.85
C VAL A 224 -2.69 -3.90 18.36
N ASN A 225 -2.40 -5.15 17.98
CA ASN A 225 -2.26 -5.58 16.60
C ASN A 225 -3.64 -5.72 15.93
N ARG A 226 -3.86 -4.97 14.87
CA ARG A 226 -5.04 -5.09 14.02
C ARG A 226 -4.71 -5.72 12.65
N GLY A 227 -3.44 -6.08 12.45
CA GLY A 227 -2.94 -6.88 11.34
C GLY A 227 -2.57 -6.10 10.10
N VAL A 228 -2.08 -6.88 9.13
CA VAL A 228 -1.85 -6.44 7.76
C VAL A 228 -3.11 -6.68 6.95
N LYS A 229 -3.51 -5.70 6.15
CA LYS A 229 -4.75 -5.74 5.35
C LYS A 229 -4.51 -5.29 3.92
N GLU A 230 -5.32 -5.82 3.01
CA GLU A 230 -5.30 -5.42 1.61
C GLU A 230 -6.52 -4.53 1.33
N GLN A 231 -6.28 -3.34 0.78
CA GLN A 231 -7.35 -2.43 0.38
C GLN A 231 -6.98 -1.65 -0.90
N GLY A 232 -8.00 -1.18 -1.60
CA GLY A 232 -7.85 -0.39 -2.83
C GLY A 232 -7.44 1.06 -2.55
N LEU A 233 -6.27 1.25 -1.95
CA LEU A 233 -5.70 2.55 -1.62
C LEU A 233 -5.02 3.17 -2.84
N ALA A 234 -5.54 4.30 -3.32
CA ALA A 234 -5.05 4.99 -4.50
C ALA A 234 -3.57 5.39 -4.39
N VAL A 235 -3.15 5.80 -3.20
CA VAL A 235 -1.75 6.20 -2.92
C VAL A 235 -0.75 5.05 -3.06
N LEU A 236 -1.21 3.78 -3.01
CA LEU A 236 -0.34 2.61 -3.14
C LEU A 236 -0.45 1.92 -4.50
N GLN A 237 -1.53 2.15 -5.24
CA GLN A 237 -1.94 1.31 -6.36
C GLN A 237 -0.94 1.30 -7.52
N LYS A 238 -0.35 2.45 -7.85
CA LYS A 238 0.61 2.59 -8.97
C LYS A 238 2.06 2.59 -8.50
N ALA A 239 2.35 2.05 -7.31
CA ALA A 239 3.71 1.96 -6.78
C ALA A 239 4.55 0.95 -7.57
N GLY A 240 5.69 1.40 -8.09
CA GLY A 240 6.70 0.59 -8.77
C GLY A 240 7.75 -0.01 -7.82
N MET A 241 7.43 -0.11 -6.53
CA MET A 241 8.27 -0.65 -5.46
C MET A 241 7.36 -1.19 -4.33
N PRO A 242 7.93 -1.94 -3.35
CA PRO A 242 7.21 -2.28 -2.12
C PRO A 242 6.66 -1.04 -1.44
N ALA A 243 5.34 -1.03 -1.18
CA ALA A 243 4.61 0.15 -0.70
C ALA A 243 3.60 -0.24 0.38
N ILE A 244 3.60 0.52 1.46
CA ILE A 244 2.69 0.34 2.60
C ILE A 244 2.08 1.67 3.04
N LEU A 245 0.87 1.59 3.63
CA LEU A 245 0.28 2.65 4.43
C LEU A 245 0.13 2.13 5.85
N THR A 246 0.74 2.80 6.82
CA THR A 246 0.63 2.43 8.23
C THR A 246 -0.23 3.41 9.02
N GLU A 247 -1.24 2.88 9.68
CA GLU A 247 -2.11 3.57 10.63
C GLU A 247 -1.49 3.44 12.02
N ILE A 248 -0.87 4.52 12.49
CA ILE A 248 -0.05 4.52 13.71
C ILE A 248 -0.87 4.53 15.00
N GLY A 249 -2.18 4.65 14.90
CA GLY A 249 -3.14 4.66 16.02
C GLY A 249 -4.44 5.36 15.63
N PHE A 250 -5.43 5.31 16.50
CA PHE A 250 -6.73 5.93 16.27
C PHE A 250 -6.81 7.33 16.86
N ILE A 251 -6.72 8.37 16.02
CA ILE A 251 -6.82 9.77 16.46
C ILE A 251 -8.19 10.10 17.10
N SER A 252 -9.22 9.34 16.75
CA SER A 252 -10.56 9.45 17.36
C SER A 252 -10.66 8.85 18.77
N ASN A 253 -9.62 8.13 19.25
CA ASN A 253 -9.57 7.59 20.60
C ASN A 253 -8.73 8.51 21.50
N ALA A 254 -9.29 9.02 22.58
CA ALA A 254 -8.64 10.02 23.43
C ALA A 254 -7.31 9.55 24.07
N ILE A 255 -7.14 8.25 24.32
CA ILE A 255 -5.90 7.70 24.86
C ILE A 255 -4.84 7.64 23.75
N GLU A 256 -5.21 7.13 22.58
CA GLU A 256 -4.30 7.03 21.43
C GLU A 256 -3.96 8.42 20.88
N GLU A 257 -4.91 9.35 20.83
CA GLU A 257 -4.63 10.73 20.43
C GLU A 257 -3.55 11.38 21.28
N LYS A 258 -3.60 11.19 22.62
CA LYS A 258 -2.54 11.66 23.51
C LYS A 258 -1.19 10.98 23.21
N TYR A 259 -1.20 9.69 22.99
CA TYR A 259 0.02 8.92 22.71
C TYR A 259 0.66 9.33 21.38
N ILE A 260 -0.08 9.38 20.27
CA ILE A 260 0.46 9.74 18.96
C ILE A 260 0.90 11.21 18.84
N ASN A 261 0.48 12.04 19.80
CA ASN A 261 0.90 13.45 19.90
C ASN A 261 2.01 13.69 20.95
N SER A 262 2.35 12.69 21.77
CA SER A 262 3.45 12.81 22.75
C SER A 262 4.81 12.58 22.08
N ASP A 263 5.85 13.19 22.61
CA ASP A 263 7.22 12.97 22.11
C ASP A 263 7.67 11.52 22.32
N GLU A 264 7.31 10.91 23.44
CA GLU A 264 7.60 9.52 23.75
C GLU A 264 6.87 8.57 22.79
N GLY A 265 5.57 8.78 22.56
CA GLY A 265 4.78 7.96 21.64
C GLY A 265 5.27 8.07 20.20
N GLN A 266 5.59 9.28 19.74
CA GLN A 266 6.15 9.47 18.41
C GLN A 266 7.55 8.86 18.26
N ALA A 267 8.39 8.94 19.29
CA ALA A 267 9.71 8.31 19.29
C ALA A 267 9.61 6.79 19.21
N GLU A 268 8.66 6.17 19.96
CA GLU A 268 8.40 4.74 19.91
C GLU A 268 7.88 4.32 18.52
N ILE A 269 6.89 5.02 17.97
CA ILE A 269 6.36 4.77 16.62
C ILE A 269 7.47 4.83 15.56
N VAL A 270 8.29 5.88 15.60
CA VAL A 270 9.42 6.07 14.69
C VAL A 270 10.42 4.92 14.82
N ASN A 271 10.74 4.51 16.04
CA ASN A 271 11.66 3.39 16.27
C ASN A 271 11.09 2.08 15.74
N ASN A 272 9.80 1.82 15.91
CA ASN A 272 9.14 0.61 15.41
C ASN A 272 9.24 0.52 13.87
N ILE A 273 8.91 1.61 13.17
CA ILE A 273 9.00 1.64 11.70
C ILE A 273 10.46 1.52 11.25
N LEU A 274 11.39 2.20 11.93
CA LEU A 274 12.83 2.12 11.62
C LEU A 274 13.37 0.70 11.78
N GLN A 275 13.05 0.00 12.87
CA GLN A 275 13.49 -1.39 13.08
C GLN A 275 12.93 -2.32 12.02
N ALA A 276 11.67 -2.16 11.63
CA ALA A 276 11.07 -2.89 10.53
C ALA A 276 11.82 -2.67 9.21
N ILE A 277 12.20 -1.42 8.90
CA ILE A 277 12.99 -1.08 7.71
C ILE A 277 14.37 -1.75 7.76
N ILE A 278 15.05 -1.70 8.90
CA ILE A 278 16.37 -2.33 9.11
C ILE A 278 16.26 -3.85 8.89
N ASN A 279 15.27 -4.49 9.50
CA ASN A 279 15.03 -5.92 9.35
C ASN A 279 14.69 -6.29 7.90
N TYR A 280 13.83 -5.51 7.25
CA TYR A 280 13.48 -5.70 5.84
C TYR A 280 14.72 -5.58 4.94
N LYS A 281 15.51 -4.48 5.11
CA LYS A 281 16.75 -4.26 4.34
C LYS A 281 17.72 -5.43 4.50
N LYS A 282 17.95 -5.88 5.73
CA LYS A 282 18.80 -7.05 6.01
C LYS A 282 18.31 -8.29 5.28
N ASP A 283 17.02 -8.55 5.28
CA ASP A 283 16.41 -9.74 4.69
C ASP A 283 16.49 -9.78 3.15
N VAL A 284 16.35 -8.61 2.49
CA VAL A 284 16.38 -8.55 1.02
C VAL A 284 17.79 -8.38 0.45
N GLU A 285 18.74 -7.97 1.29
CA GLU A 285 20.15 -7.81 0.94
C GLU A 285 21.04 -8.99 1.39
N SER A 286 20.46 -10.01 2.06
CA SER A 286 21.19 -11.22 2.55
C SER A 286 21.54 -12.27 1.47
#